data_83f34a7e5da5575aa7bada91564b0b1c
#
_entry.id   83f34a7e5da5575aa7bada91564b0b1c
#
_cell.length_a   1.000
_cell.length_b   1.000
_cell.length_c   1.000
_cell.angle_alpha   90.00
_cell.angle_beta   90.00
_cell.angle_gamma   90.00
#
_symmetry.space_group_name_H-M   'P 1'
#
loop_
_entity.id
_entity.type
_entity.pdbx_description
1 polymer ?
#
loop_
_entity_poly.entity_id
_entity_poly.type
_entity_poly.pdbx_seq_one_letter_code
_entity_poly.pdbx_strand_id
1 'polypeptide(L)'
;MKNLMTRLSLISAISIGSLLAGCSSTQLDSKVEKADFFADNALGNPLAVVQHPAGIHQDGITYVSYQGPLEDPYVASYNHETKEWKGPFKAGVSELGKDPTRKKKIDNHGKPTMLIDDLGYIHIFFGGHGGDARHGKNPLGDVHFGGNKHTVSKRPGDITEWEELDSLPPFGTYNQAIKMDNGDIYIFYRHGAHRSNWVYHKSTDHGRTFGPAVSFLKHKKRKDIKANDSWYAFVSKGQGDDIIVSYDYHICWNGGAGVNGRGHTTERHDAYYMVFDTKNNTWRNIHNEKLNVPVTREVADEKTLVARTGGSGYWTFNGSAHLDEKGYPHIATNIGKDLGKKTGGPKQTSYFRWTGTEWVGGKPVNTQARLDNTDTRGDFIIKSPTEVSFILGYQENNEGVISYFNSVDGGESFTKGKELLRRPKAGWGLTALIKDAHPDARMIVAEKPRGTNWRKVYLVGDNGPIQRTKTDALLLKPTDKKHLK
;
A
#
# COMPACT_ATOMS: atom_id res chain seq x y z
N MET A 1 15.56 -63.47 90.05
CA MET A 1 14.46 -64.31 90.58
C MET A 1 13.26 -64.19 89.66
N LYS A 2 12.81 -65.37 89.21
CA LYS A 2 11.47 -65.69 88.70
C LYS A 2 10.95 -64.87 87.46
N ASN A 3 10.97 -65.53 86.27
CA ASN A 3 9.92 -66.40 85.70
C ASN A 3 8.61 -65.63 85.46
N LEU A 4 7.92 -65.61 84.34
CA LEU A 4 7.46 -66.74 83.55
C LEU A 4 6.67 -66.32 82.30
N MET A 5 6.87 -67.02 81.24
CA MET A 5 5.92 -67.55 80.23
C MET A 5 4.97 -66.62 79.45
N THR A 6 5.21 -66.52 78.18
CA THR A 6 4.40 -67.14 77.09
C THR A 6 2.90 -66.76 76.93
N ARG A 7 2.53 -66.20 75.87
CA ARG A 7 1.50 -66.71 74.91
C ARG A 7 1.59 -66.11 73.52
N LEU A 8 1.74 -66.93 72.52
CA LEU A 8 1.50 -66.66 71.11
C LEU A 8 0.02 -66.29 70.90
N SER A 9 -0.22 -65.26 70.07
CA SER A 9 -1.47 -65.19 69.34
C SER A 9 -1.17 -64.66 67.93
N LEU A 10 -1.41 -65.51 66.93
CA LEU A 10 -1.45 -65.16 65.50
C LEU A 10 -2.58 -64.15 65.26
N ILE A 11 -2.24 -63.00 64.67
CA ILE A 11 -3.22 -62.16 64.03
C ILE A 11 -2.77 -61.99 62.59
N SER A 12 -3.60 -62.51 61.69
CA SER A 12 -3.47 -62.36 60.23
C SER A 12 -3.47 -60.89 59.80
N ALA A 13 -2.40 -60.44 59.21
CA ALA A 13 -2.36 -59.09 58.52
C ALA A 13 -3.02 -59.21 57.14
N ILE A 14 -4.17 -58.64 56.99
CA ILE A 14 -4.80 -58.37 55.69
C ILE A 14 -4.11 -57.18 55.10
N SER A 15 -3.29 -57.38 54.07
CA SER A 15 -2.68 -56.31 53.25
C SER A 15 -3.72 -55.76 52.33
N ILE A 16 -4.21 -54.55 52.63
CA ILE A 16 -4.99 -53.75 51.71
C ILE A 16 -4.02 -53.07 50.73
N GLY A 17 -3.93 -53.64 49.54
CA GLY A 17 -3.21 -53.06 48.43
C GLY A 17 -3.95 -51.78 47.92
N SER A 18 -3.41 -50.60 48.23
CA SER A 18 -3.85 -49.38 47.66
C SER A 18 -3.45 -49.28 46.18
N LEU A 19 -4.37 -49.54 45.28
CA LEU A 19 -4.21 -49.23 43.88
C LEU A 19 -4.21 -47.68 43.77
N LEU A 20 -3.05 -47.06 43.70
CA LEU A 20 -2.88 -45.72 43.19
C LEU A 20 -3.12 -45.75 41.68
N ALA A 21 -4.35 -45.50 41.23
CA ALA A 21 -4.66 -45.14 39.88
C ALA A 21 -3.98 -43.79 39.58
N GLY A 22 -2.81 -43.84 39.00
CA GLY A 22 -2.16 -42.64 38.43
C GLY A 22 -3.02 -42.14 37.28
N CYS A 23 -3.82 -41.10 37.53
CA CYS A 23 -4.33 -40.26 36.49
C CYS A 23 -3.14 -39.53 35.85
N SER A 24 -2.51 -40.12 34.85
CA SER A 24 -1.71 -39.35 33.90
C SER A 24 -2.67 -38.46 33.14
N SER A 25 -2.79 -37.21 33.58
CA SER A 25 -3.34 -36.14 32.76
C SER A 25 -2.42 -36.04 31.54
N THR A 26 -2.79 -36.71 30.45
CA THR A 26 -2.28 -36.33 29.12
C THR A 26 -2.75 -34.90 28.91
N GLN A 27 -1.88 -33.96 29.23
CA GLN A 27 -2.00 -32.57 28.74
C GLN A 27 -1.94 -32.71 27.22
N LEU A 28 -3.11 -32.73 26.57
CA LEU A 28 -3.26 -32.49 25.16
C LEU A 28 -2.72 -31.06 24.94
N ASP A 29 -1.45 -30.95 24.61
CA ASP A 29 -0.90 -29.76 23.99
C ASP A 29 -1.74 -29.52 22.72
N SER A 30 -2.84 -28.81 22.86
CA SER A 30 -3.64 -28.36 21.73
C SER A 30 -2.74 -27.42 20.94
N LYS A 31 -2.10 -27.96 19.91
CA LYS A 31 -1.23 -27.18 19.01
C LYS A 31 -2.03 -26.02 18.50
N VAL A 32 -1.74 -24.82 19.00
CA VAL A 32 -2.45 -23.58 18.61
C VAL A 32 -2.39 -23.46 17.09
N GLU A 33 -3.54 -23.54 16.44
CA GLU A 33 -3.65 -23.45 14.99
C GLU A 33 -3.24 -22.06 14.51
N LYS A 34 -2.31 -22.01 13.56
CA LYS A 34 -1.79 -20.75 13.02
C LYS A 34 -2.36 -20.47 11.63
N ALA A 35 -2.58 -19.19 11.33
CA ALA A 35 -2.86 -18.66 10.01
C ALA A 35 -1.64 -17.90 9.50
N ASP A 36 -1.43 -17.91 8.20
CA ASP A 36 -0.39 -17.15 7.54
C ASP A 36 -0.84 -15.73 7.13
N PHE A 37 -2.07 -15.35 7.48
CA PHE A 37 -2.63 -13.99 7.35
C PHE A 37 -2.89 -13.40 8.74
N PHE A 38 -2.81 -12.08 8.86
CA PHE A 38 -3.05 -11.43 10.15
C PHE A 38 -4.48 -10.90 10.33
N ALA A 39 -5.24 -10.76 9.23
CA ALA A 39 -6.64 -10.32 9.23
C ALA A 39 -7.37 -10.88 8.00
N ASP A 40 -8.69 -11.12 8.12
CA ASP A 40 -9.52 -11.61 7.01
C ASP A 40 -10.72 -10.69 6.69
N ASN A 41 -10.78 -9.53 7.34
CA ASN A 41 -11.87 -8.55 7.24
C ASN A 41 -11.55 -7.34 6.36
N ALA A 42 -10.50 -7.38 5.56
CA ALA A 42 -10.25 -6.31 4.59
C ALA A 42 -11.27 -6.33 3.46
N LEU A 43 -11.63 -5.15 2.95
CA LEU A 43 -12.79 -4.99 2.06
C LEU A 43 -12.41 -4.45 0.68
N GLY A 44 -12.92 -5.08 -0.35
CA GLY A 44 -12.83 -4.63 -1.73
C GLY A 44 -11.43 -4.75 -2.30
N ASN A 45 -10.78 -3.64 -2.64
CA ASN A 45 -9.39 -3.54 -3.04
C ASN A 45 -8.62 -2.73 -1.97
N PRO A 46 -8.27 -3.34 -0.83
CA PRO A 46 -7.92 -2.64 0.40
C PRO A 46 -6.53 -1.99 0.39
N LEU A 47 -5.69 -2.34 -0.58
CA LEU A 47 -4.29 -1.93 -0.69
C LEU A 47 -3.98 -1.38 -2.08
N ALA A 48 -3.00 -0.49 -2.17
CA ALA A 48 -2.42 -0.05 -3.44
C ALA A 48 -0.99 0.48 -3.24
N VAL A 49 -0.17 0.41 -4.29
CA VAL A 49 1.18 0.99 -4.28
C VAL A 49 1.14 2.51 -4.15
N VAL A 50 0.20 3.16 -4.84
CA VAL A 50 0.12 4.63 -4.92
C VAL A 50 -0.33 5.32 -3.64
N GLN A 51 -0.92 4.62 -2.68
CA GLN A 51 -1.28 5.16 -1.37
C GLN A 51 -0.31 4.60 -0.35
N HIS A 52 0.69 5.39 0.02
CA HIS A 52 1.80 4.94 0.85
C HIS A 52 2.36 6.07 1.76
N PRO A 53 3.08 5.68 2.80
CA PRO A 53 3.26 4.32 3.29
C PRO A 53 1.95 3.73 3.81
N ALA A 54 1.70 2.45 3.54
CA ALA A 54 0.64 1.70 4.19
C ALA A 54 1.15 0.95 5.44
N GLY A 55 2.45 0.96 5.66
CA GLY A 55 3.11 0.43 6.83
C GLY A 55 4.46 1.09 7.08
N ILE A 56 4.88 1.09 8.34
CA ILE A 56 6.16 1.66 8.82
C ILE A 56 6.75 0.69 9.84
N HIS A 57 8.06 0.45 9.73
CA HIS A 57 8.82 -0.24 10.77
C HIS A 57 9.57 0.80 11.60
N GLN A 58 9.40 0.78 12.92
CA GLN A 58 10.09 1.64 13.85
C GLN A 58 10.26 0.94 15.21
N ASP A 59 11.43 1.07 15.84
CA ASP A 59 11.72 0.58 17.18
C ASP A 59 11.33 -0.90 17.43
N GLY A 60 11.64 -1.77 16.43
CA GLY A 60 11.35 -3.21 16.49
C GLY A 60 9.89 -3.59 16.24
N ILE A 61 9.02 -2.63 15.94
CA ILE A 61 7.60 -2.84 15.66
C ILE A 61 7.29 -2.46 14.21
N THR A 62 6.57 -3.32 13.50
CA THR A 62 5.99 -2.99 12.19
C THR A 62 4.52 -2.67 12.34
N TYR A 63 4.14 -1.44 12.02
CA TYR A 63 2.77 -0.96 11.95
C TYR A 63 2.26 -1.08 10.52
N VAL A 64 0.99 -1.50 10.35
CA VAL A 64 0.37 -1.72 9.04
C VAL A 64 -1.06 -1.21 9.02
N SER A 65 -1.51 -0.67 7.88
CA SER A 65 -2.87 -0.18 7.70
C SER A 65 -3.52 -0.72 6.43
N TYR A 66 -4.85 -0.89 6.46
CA TYR A 66 -5.64 -1.35 5.32
C TYR A 66 -7.09 -0.87 5.40
N GLN A 67 -7.79 -0.88 4.27
CA GLN A 67 -9.22 -0.62 4.22
C GLN A 67 -10.00 -1.85 4.68
N GLY A 68 -10.74 -1.72 5.77
CA GLY A 68 -11.54 -2.79 6.37
C GLY A 68 -13.05 -2.59 6.22
N PRO A 69 -13.86 -3.15 7.13
CA PRO A 69 -15.31 -3.03 7.15
C PRO A 69 -15.79 -1.59 7.04
N LEU A 70 -16.87 -1.36 6.30
CA LEU A 70 -17.46 -0.04 6.02
C LEU A 70 -16.49 0.95 5.35
N GLU A 71 -15.43 0.42 4.69
CA GLU A 71 -14.37 1.22 4.08
C GLU A 71 -13.61 2.10 5.10
N ASP A 72 -13.70 1.75 6.39
CA ASP A 72 -12.97 2.38 7.48
C ASP A 72 -11.49 1.94 7.46
N PRO A 73 -10.55 2.77 7.93
CA PRO A 73 -9.16 2.39 8.09
C PRO A 73 -8.98 1.50 9.32
N TYR A 74 -8.20 0.44 9.18
CA TYR A 74 -7.79 -0.45 10.26
C TYR A 74 -6.28 -0.49 10.37
N VAL A 75 -5.77 -0.57 11.61
CA VAL A 75 -4.33 -0.60 11.93
C VAL A 75 -4.03 -1.79 12.80
N ALA A 76 -2.97 -2.53 12.45
CA ALA A 76 -2.38 -3.58 13.28
C ALA A 76 -0.88 -3.33 13.46
N SER A 77 -0.29 -3.95 14.45
CA SER A 77 1.17 -3.93 14.64
C SER A 77 1.70 -5.32 14.98
N TYR A 78 2.96 -5.56 14.60
CA TYR A 78 3.71 -6.75 14.92
C TYR A 78 5.02 -6.39 15.58
N ASN A 79 5.25 -6.89 16.80
CA ASN A 79 6.50 -6.72 17.52
C ASN A 79 7.46 -7.86 17.13
N HIS A 80 8.62 -7.50 16.59
CA HIS A 80 9.60 -8.48 16.07
C HIS A 80 10.38 -9.19 17.18
N GLU A 81 10.46 -8.62 18.38
CA GLU A 81 11.12 -9.23 19.53
C GLU A 81 10.21 -10.28 20.20
N THR A 82 9.00 -9.85 20.62
CA THR A 82 8.04 -10.74 21.31
C THR A 82 7.29 -11.68 20.37
N LYS A 83 7.32 -11.43 19.05
CA LYS A 83 6.57 -12.15 18.01
C LYS A 83 5.05 -12.03 18.16
N GLU A 84 4.58 -10.94 18.74
CA GLU A 84 3.17 -10.72 19.05
C GLU A 84 2.51 -9.73 18.10
N TRP A 85 1.26 -10.03 17.76
CA TRP A 85 0.36 -9.15 17.02
C TRP A 85 -0.53 -8.35 17.97
N LYS A 86 -0.74 -7.06 17.66
CA LYS A 86 -1.74 -6.20 18.30
C LYS A 86 -2.72 -5.68 17.24
N GLY A 87 -4.02 -5.62 17.59
CA GLY A 87 -5.08 -5.23 16.66
C GLY A 87 -5.53 -6.36 15.73
N PRO A 88 -6.14 -6.08 14.54
CA PRO A 88 -6.34 -4.74 14.02
C PRO A 88 -7.42 -3.96 14.76
N PHE A 89 -7.20 -2.66 14.92
CA PHE A 89 -8.17 -1.73 15.49
C PHE A 89 -8.62 -0.73 14.42
N LYS A 90 -9.86 -0.28 14.52
CA LYS A 90 -10.41 0.76 13.66
C LYS A 90 -9.77 2.12 14.02
N ALA A 91 -9.13 2.77 13.06
CA ALA A 91 -8.42 4.02 13.24
C ALA A 91 -9.23 5.27 12.84
N GLY A 92 -10.43 5.10 12.32
CA GLY A 92 -11.27 6.23 11.91
C GLY A 92 -12.55 5.79 11.24
N VAL A 93 -13.35 6.77 10.79
CA VAL A 93 -14.67 6.55 10.18
C VAL A 93 -14.72 7.19 8.80
N SER A 94 -14.70 6.35 7.75
CA SER A 94 -14.83 6.79 6.37
C SER A 94 -16.27 7.15 6.01
N GLU A 95 -16.47 8.20 5.23
CA GLU A 95 -17.77 8.53 4.65
C GLU A 95 -18.17 7.58 3.51
N LEU A 96 -17.17 7.03 2.79
CA LEU A 96 -17.40 6.22 1.59
C LEU A 96 -18.29 5.00 1.87
N GLY A 97 -18.03 4.27 2.94
CA GLY A 97 -18.78 3.10 3.34
C GLY A 97 -20.21 3.39 3.80
N LYS A 98 -20.50 4.63 4.12
CA LYS A 98 -21.78 5.09 4.73
C LYS A 98 -22.63 5.94 3.79
N ASP A 99 -22.14 6.25 2.60
CA ASP A 99 -22.87 7.04 1.61
C ASP A 99 -24.13 6.28 1.11
N PRO A 100 -25.33 6.79 1.38
CA PRO A 100 -26.60 6.13 1.01
C PRO A 100 -26.80 6.05 -0.50
N THR A 101 -26.15 6.92 -1.28
CA THR A 101 -26.24 6.90 -2.75
C THR A 101 -25.43 5.77 -3.36
N ARG A 102 -24.52 5.17 -2.58
CA ARG A 102 -23.59 4.12 -2.99
C ARG A 102 -23.91 2.75 -2.38
N LYS A 103 -25.16 2.44 -2.13
CA LYS A 103 -25.67 1.25 -1.40
C LYS A 103 -25.05 -0.10 -1.78
N LYS A 104 -24.48 -0.25 -2.97
CA LYS A 104 -23.93 -1.52 -3.47
C LYS A 104 -22.48 -1.45 -3.96
N LYS A 105 -21.86 -0.27 -3.97
CA LYS A 105 -20.53 -0.08 -4.55
C LYS A 105 -19.50 0.21 -3.47
N ILE A 106 -18.50 -0.65 -3.35
CA ILE A 106 -17.33 -0.40 -2.52
C ILE A 106 -16.41 0.54 -3.30
N ASP A 107 -15.95 1.62 -2.66
CA ASP A 107 -14.96 2.52 -3.22
C ASP A 107 -13.55 2.05 -2.83
N ASN A 108 -12.68 2.04 -3.81
CA ASN A 108 -11.30 1.59 -3.63
C ASN A 108 -10.28 2.74 -3.68
N HIS A 109 -10.71 3.99 -3.46
CA HIS A 109 -9.84 5.16 -3.55
C HIS A 109 -9.42 5.72 -2.18
N GLY A 110 -10.20 5.50 -1.13
CA GLY A 110 -9.97 6.05 0.21
C GLY A 110 -9.12 5.19 1.13
N LYS A 111 -8.19 4.38 0.60
CA LYS A 111 -7.30 3.52 1.38
C LYS A 111 -6.43 4.34 2.31
N PRO A 112 -6.10 3.80 3.52
CA PRO A 112 -5.27 4.50 4.48
C PRO A 112 -3.82 4.64 4.02
N THR A 113 -3.23 5.76 4.41
CA THR A 113 -1.81 6.07 4.37
C THR A 113 -1.38 6.43 5.78
N MET A 114 -0.22 5.96 6.21
CA MET A 114 0.26 6.06 7.57
C MET A 114 1.54 6.92 7.64
N LEU A 115 1.74 7.60 8.76
CA LEU A 115 2.98 8.29 9.10
C LEU A 115 3.17 8.22 10.61
N ILE A 116 4.41 8.16 11.08
CA ILE A 116 4.76 8.33 12.50
C ILE A 116 5.60 9.60 12.63
N ASP A 117 5.14 10.54 13.47
CA ASP A 117 5.83 11.80 13.71
C ASP A 117 7.04 11.65 14.65
N ASP A 118 7.75 12.73 14.92
CA ASP A 118 8.95 12.71 15.78
C ASP A 118 8.64 12.49 17.27
N LEU A 119 7.37 12.67 17.66
CA LEU A 119 6.88 12.41 19.01
C LEU A 119 6.34 10.98 19.15
N GLY A 120 6.34 10.20 18.06
CA GLY A 120 5.86 8.82 18.02
C GLY A 120 4.35 8.68 17.82
N TYR A 121 3.61 9.76 17.55
CA TYR A 121 2.19 9.66 17.22
C TYR A 121 2.00 9.11 15.81
N ILE A 122 1.01 8.25 15.66
CA ILE A 122 0.68 7.58 14.39
C ILE A 122 -0.46 8.33 13.72
N HIS A 123 -0.22 8.85 12.52
CA HIS A 123 -1.19 9.55 11.68
C HIS A 123 -1.73 8.62 10.61
N ILE A 124 -3.05 8.68 10.35
CA ILE A 124 -3.72 7.95 9.28
C ILE A 124 -4.52 8.93 8.42
N PHE A 125 -4.19 9.00 7.13
CA PHE A 125 -4.90 9.80 6.13
C PHE A 125 -5.71 8.86 5.25
N PHE A 126 -7.03 9.09 5.09
CA PHE A 126 -7.93 8.12 4.44
C PHE A 126 -9.23 8.74 3.93
N GLY A 127 -10.08 7.95 3.28
CA GLY A 127 -11.51 8.15 3.09
C GLY A 127 -11.94 8.94 1.85
N GLY A 128 -11.04 9.68 1.20
CA GLY A 128 -11.40 10.53 0.06
C GLY A 128 -11.46 9.82 -1.29
N HIS A 129 -12.48 10.13 -2.07
CA HIS A 129 -12.51 10.01 -3.53
C HIS A 129 -12.90 11.35 -4.15
N GLY A 130 -12.23 12.41 -3.68
CA GLY A 130 -12.36 13.76 -4.19
C GLY A 130 -13.32 14.67 -3.45
N GLY A 131 -13.92 14.24 -2.34
CA GLY A 131 -14.99 14.99 -1.68
C GLY A 131 -16.29 14.99 -2.47
N ASP A 132 -17.32 15.58 -1.95
CA ASP A 132 -18.60 15.76 -2.63
C ASP A 132 -19.16 17.18 -2.44
N ALA A 133 -20.31 17.48 -3.07
CA ALA A 133 -20.90 18.80 -3.05
C ALA A 133 -21.32 19.29 -1.63
N ARG A 134 -21.49 18.41 -0.66
CA ARG A 134 -21.77 18.77 0.74
C ARG A 134 -20.61 19.49 1.40
N HIS A 135 -19.39 19.23 0.94
CA HIS A 135 -18.18 19.90 1.40
C HIS A 135 -17.91 21.25 0.71
N GLY A 136 -18.82 21.70 -0.16
CA GLY A 136 -18.70 22.95 -0.90
C GLY A 136 -17.97 22.81 -2.24
N LYS A 137 -17.51 23.95 -2.78
CA LYS A 137 -16.84 24.02 -4.08
C LYS A 137 -15.36 23.67 -3.93
N ASN A 138 -14.87 22.72 -4.71
CA ASN A 138 -13.44 22.45 -4.82
C ASN A 138 -12.75 23.51 -5.69
N PRO A 139 -11.80 24.30 -5.15
CA PRO A 139 -11.14 25.36 -5.93
C PRO A 139 -10.10 24.83 -6.93
N LEU A 140 -9.62 23.57 -6.77
CA LEU A 140 -8.52 22.99 -7.53
C LEU A 140 -8.94 21.82 -8.42
N GLY A 141 -10.25 21.59 -8.59
CA GLY A 141 -10.75 20.54 -9.45
C GLY A 141 -12.22 20.21 -9.26
N ASP A 142 -12.61 19.00 -9.65
CA ASP A 142 -13.95 18.47 -9.47
C ASP A 142 -14.10 17.67 -8.17
N VAL A 143 -15.35 17.41 -7.82
CA VAL A 143 -15.72 16.59 -6.66
C VAL A 143 -16.31 15.26 -7.11
N HIS A 144 -16.35 14.27 -6.21
CA HIS A 144 -16.95 12.97 -6.49
C HIS A 144 -17.66 12.36 -5.27
N PHE A 145 -16.90 11.72 -4.34
CA PHE A 145 -17.48 11.08 -3.15
C PHE A 145 -16.53 11.15 -1.96
N GLY A 146 -17.11 11.16 -0.76
CA GLY A 146 -16.43 10.99 0.51
C GLY A 146 -15.36 12.03 0.81
N GLY A 147 -15.33 12.52 2.03
CA GLY A 147 -14.34 13.46 2.51
C GLY A 147 -12.98 12.81 2.74
N ASN A 148 -11.91 13.51 2.41
CA ASN A 148 -10.56 13.18 2.86
C ASN A 148 -10.47 13.47 4.36
N LYS A 149 -9.92 12.54 5.12
CA LYS A 149 -9.89 12.60 6.58
C LYS A 149 -8.51 12.29 7.12
N HIS A 150 -8.27 12.79 8.32
CA HIS A 150 -7.06 12.58 9.08
C HIS A 150 -7.39 12.19 10.52
N THR A 151 -6.78 11.09 11.00
CA THR A 151 -6.80 10.72 12.42
C THR A 151 -5.39 10.54 12.93
N VAL A 152 -5.21 10.75 14.24
CA VAL A 152 -3.94 10.55 14.92
C VAL A 152 -4.15 9.71 16.17
N SER A 153 -3.18 8.87 16.53
CA SER A 153 -3.22 8.11 17.78
C SER A 153 -3.24 9.04 18.99
N LYS A 154 -4.00 8.71 20.04
CA LYS A 154 -4.04 9.55 21.26
C LYS A 154 -2.77 9.49 22.09
N ARG A 155 -1.94 8.46 21.90
CA ARG A 155 -0.66 8.25 22.58
C ARG A 155 0.39 7.77 21.59
N PRO A 156 1.67 8.11 21.79
CA PRO A 156 2.77 7.60 20.98
C PRO A 156 2.79 6.07 20.93
N GLY A 157 2.97 5.50 19.74
CA GLY A 157 3.07 4.06 19.50
C GLY A 157 1.80 3.25 19.80
N ASP A 158 0.71 3.88 20.24
CA ASP A 158 -0.53 3.18 20.58
C ASP A 158 -1.54 3.21 19.42
N ILE A 159 -2.01 2.04 19.02
CA ILE A 159 -2.97 1.87 17.94
C ILE A 159 -4.40 1.63 18.42
N THR A 160 -4.69 1.75 19.72
CA THR A 160 -5.99 1.41 20.30
C THR A 160 -6.98 2.56 20.31
N GLU A 161 -6.53 3.80 20.42
CA GLU A 161 -7.37 4.99 20.54
C GLU A 161 -6.92 6.09 19.58
N TRP A 162 -7.87 6.72 18.92
CA TRP A 162 -7.66 7.69 17.84
C TRP A 162 -8.44 8.97 18.07
N GLU A 163 -7.91 10.07 17.55
CA GLU A 163 -8.51 11.40 17.48
C GLU A 163 -8.64 11.82 16.01
N GLU A 164 -9.81 12.28 15.58
CA GLU A 164 -10.00 12.88 14.25
C GLU A 164 -9.58 14.34 14.28
N LEU A 165 -8.76 14.76 13.30
CA LEU A 165 -8.28 16.13 13.13
C LEU A 165 -8.92 16.75 11.89
N ASP A 166 -9.38 18.00 12.03
CA ASP A 166 -9.80 18.84 10.89
C ASP A 166 -8.58 19.62 10.36
N SER A 167 -7.62 18.90 9.81
CA SER A 167 -6.32 19.46 9.41
C SER A 167 -6.13 19.58 7.90
N LEU A 168 -6.99 18.94 7.11
CA LEU A 168 -6.89 18.89 5.65
C LEU A 168 -8.24 19.16 4.99
N PRO A 169 -8.25 19.79 3.79
CA PRO A 169 -9.48 19.90 3.00
C PRO A 169 -10.11 18.54 2.71
N PRO A 170 -11.45 18.45 2.65
CA PRO A 170 -12.15 17.20 2.36
C PRO A 170 -11.95 16.68 0.92
N PHE A 171 -11.33 17.47 0.05
CA PHE A 171 -11.12 17.16 -1.36
C PHE A 171 -9.80 16.42 -1.57
N GLY A 172 -9.77 15.10 -1.35
CA GLY A 172 -8.53 14.32 -1.49
C GLY A 172 -8.76 12.95 -2.10
N THR A 173 -7.74 12.46 -2.83
CA THR A 173 -7.67 11.10 -3.36
C THR A 173 -6.20 10.69 -3.48
N TYR A 174 -5.84 9.47 -3.08
CA TYR A 174 -4.49 8.91 -3.18
C TYR A 174 -3.47 9.62 -2.28
N ASN A 175 -3.75 9.65 -0.99
CA ASN A 175 -2.84 10.21 0.01
C ASN A 175 -1.49 9.53 0.01
N GLN A 176 -0.42 10.33 0.15
CA GLN A 176 0.98 9.89 0.27
C GLN A 176 1.66 10.81 1.28
N ALA A 177 2.25 10.24 2.33
CA ALA A 177 2.80 11.00 3.44
C ALA A 177 4.33 10.86 3.51
N ILE A 178 5.01 11.97 3.63
CA ILE A 178 6.48 12.04 3.76
C ILE A 178 6.83 12.85 5.00
N LYS A 179 7.69 12.28 5.86
CA LYS A 179 8.35 13.02 6.94
C LYS A 179 9.81 13.28 6.55
N MET A 180 10.23 14.53 6.65
CA MET A 180 11.60 14.97 6.41
C MET A 180 12.44 14.84 7.69
N ASP A 181 13.77 14.88 7.56
CA ASP A 181 14.69 14.73 8.71
C ASP A 181 14.62 15.89 9.70
N ASN A 182 14.15 17.04 9.25
CA ASN A 182 13.91 18.22 10.12
C ASN A 182 12.56 18.18 10.85
N GLY A 183 11.79 17.09 10.73
CA GLY A 183 10.47 16.91 11.32
C GLY A 183 9.30 17.46 10.52
N ASP A 184 9.54 18.20 9.44
CA ASP A 184 8.48 18.68 8.54
C ASP A 184 7.74 17.49 7.93
N ILE A 185 6.41 17.58 7.88
CA ILE A 185 5.55 16.57 7.27
C ILE A 185 4.91 17.14 6.01
N TYR A 186 4.97 16.37 4.94
CA TYR A 186 4.31 16.67 3.67
C TYR A 186 3.26 15.61 3.38
N ILE A 187 2.04 16.05 3.06
CA ILE A 187 0.99 15.18 2.54
C ILE A 187 0.69 15.54 1.08
N PHE A 188 0.84 14.56 0.20
CA PHE A 188 0.60 14.69 -1.24
C PHE A 188 -0.66 13.94 -1.62
N TYR A 189 -1.48 14.51 -2.52
CA TYR A 189 -2.66 13.85 -3.06
C TYR A 189 -3.22 14.60 -4.27
N ARG A 190 -4.13 13.95 -4.98
CA ARG A 190 -4.93 14.63 -6.00
C ARG A 190 -6.08 15.36 -5.30
N HIS A 191 -6.17 16.68 -5.46
CA HIS A 191 -7.14 17.54 -4.77
C HIS A 191 -8.53 17.48 -5.41
N GLY A 192 -9.15 16.32 -5.38
CA GLY A 192 -10.45 16.07 -5.99
C GLY A 192 -10.50 14.74 -6.75
N ALA A 193 -11.43 14.64 -7.70
CA ALA A 193 -11.57 13.52 -8.60
C ALA A 193 -10.60 13.62 -9.80
N HIS A 194 -10.94 13.01 -10.94
CA HIS A 194 -10.00 12.86 -12.06
C HIS A 194 -9.55 14.20 -12.69
N ARG A 195 -10.36 15.26 -12.59
CA ARG A 195 -10.08 16.57 -13.17
C ARG A 195 -9.67 17.56 -12.11
N SER A 196 -8.60 17.21 -11.42
CA SER A 196 -8.11 17.99 -10.29
C SER A 196 -6.59 18.03 -10.29
N ASN A 197 -6.04 19.11 -9.74
CA ASN A 197 -4.60 19.25 -9.56
C ASN A 197 -4.10 18.20 -8.54
N TRP A 198 -2.86 17.78 -8.69
CA TRP A 198 -2.09 17.18 -7.62
C TRP A 198 -1.45 18.28 -6.79
N VAL A 199 -1.54 18.14 -5.48
CA VAL A 199 -1.10 19.12 -4.49
C VAL A 199 -0.26 18.48 -3.41
N TYR A 200 0.46 19.32 -2.66
CA TYR A 200 0.94 18.99 -1.34
C TYR A 200 0.52 20.05 -0.33
N HIS A 201 0.51 19.63 0.93
CA HIS A 201 0.44 20.49 2.10
C HIS A 201 1.64 20.22 2.99
N LYS A 202 2.11 21.22 3.69
CA LYS A 202 3.22 21.13 4.65
C LYS A 202 2.71 21.36 6.07
N SER A 203 3.18 20.55 7.00
CA SER A 203 3.06 20.74 8.46
C SER A 203 4.44 20.94 9.07
N THR A 204 4.51 21.83 10.06
CA THR A 204 5.71 22.08 10.89
C THR A 204 5.42 21.89 12.38
N ASP A 205 4.28 21.31 12.71
CA ASP A 205 3.77 21.10 14.07
C ASP A 205 3.40 19.63 14.32
N HIS A 206 4.25 18.73 13.85
CA HIS A 206 4.06 17.27 14.00
C HIS A 206 2.74 16.76 13.38
N GLY A 207 2.30 17.35 12.24
CA GLY A 207 1.11 16.93 11.53
C GLY A 207 -0.22 17.35 12.16
N ARG A 208 -0.22 18.21 13.18
CA ARG A 208 -1.46 18.68 13.81
C ARG A 208 -2.25 19.63 12.93
N THR A 209 -1.54 20.50 12.22
CA THR A 209 -2.11 21.38 11.22
C THR A 209 -1.29 21.35 9.91
N PHE A 210 -1.93 21.70 8.81
CA PHE A 210 -1.27 21.79 7.51
C PHE A 210 -1.53 23.14 6.88
N GLY A 211 -0.50 23.70 6.26
CA GLY A 211 -0.60 24.92 5.47
C GLY A 211 -1.46 24.75 4.20
N PRO A 212 -1.63 25.82 3.41
CA PRO A 212 -2.47 25.80 2.23
C PRO A 212 -1.97 24.81 1.16
N ALA A 213 -2.88 24.35 0.28
CA ALA A 213 -2.56 23.47 -0.84
C ALA A 213 -1.66 24.18 -1.86
N VAL A 214 -0.54 23.53 -2.20
CA VAL A 214 0.35 23.95 -3.28
C VAL A 214 0.23 22.96 -4.43
N SER A 215 -0.24 23.44 -5.59
CA SER A 215 -0.37 22.61 -6.79
C SER A 215 0.98 22.35 -7.44
N PHE A 216 1.30 21.10 -7.80
CA PHE A 216 2.53 20.74 -8.51
C PHE A 216 2.30 20.07 -9.88
N LEU A 217 1.16 19.41 -10.10
CA LEU A 217 0.72 18.94 -11.43
C LEU A 217 -0.64 19.55 -11.77
N LYS A 218 -0.73 20.13 -12.98
CA LYS A 218 -1.90 20.85 -13.43
C LYS A 218 -2.88 19.99 -14.19
N HIS A 219 -4.12 19.87 -13.71
CA HIS A 219 -5.18 19.42 -14.60
C HIS A 219 -5.55 20.56 -15.56
N LYS A 220 -5.88 20.21 -16.81
CA LYS A 220 -6.19 21.21 -17.84
C LYS A 220 -7.18 20.66 -18.86
N LYS A 221 -8.26 21.40 -19.10
CA LYS A 221 -9.16 21.08 -20.21
C LYS A 221 -8.42 21.23 -21.53
N ARG A 222 -8.45 20.21 -22.38
CA ARG A 222 -7.85 20.22 -23.71
C ARG A 222 -8.69 21.08 -24.66
N LYS A 223 -8.01 21.78 -25.58
CA LYS A 223 -8.65 22.57 -26.64
C LYS A 223 -8.77 21.79 -27.95
N ASP A 224 -7.85 20.85 -28.17
CA ASP A 224 -7.69 20.06 -29.40
C ASP A 224 -8.52 18.76 -29.40
N ILE A 225 -8.84 18.22 -28.22
CA ILE A 225 -9.62 17.01 -28.06
C ILE A 225 -10.66 17.14 -26.94
N LYS A 226 -11.69 16.28 -26.94
CA LYS A 226 -12.73 16.25 -25.89
C LYS A 226 -12.24 15.52 -24.63
N ALA A 227 -11.19 16.03 -24.00
CA ALA A 227 -10.57 15.44 -22.81
C ALA A 227 -10.03 16.51 -21.86
N ASN A 228 -9.58 16.05 -20.69
CA ASN A 228 -8.78 16.83 -19.76
C ASN A 228 -7.46 16.11 -19.49
N ASP A 229 -6.38 16.87 -19.32
CA ASP A 229 -5.13 16.39 -18.79
C ASP A 229 -5.31 16.08 -17.30
N SER A 230 -4.84 14.93 -16.88
CA SER A 230 -4.85 14.46 -15.50
C SER A 230 -3.59 13.64 -15.22
N TRP A 231 -3.37 13.28 -13.97
CA TRP A 231 -2.11 12.70 -13.53
C TRP A 231 -2.30 11.65 -12.46
N TYR A 232 -1.32 10.75 -12.36
CA TYR A 232 -1.13 9.90 -11.20
C TYR A 232 0.34 9.94 -10.80
N ALA A 233 0.60 10.28 -9.54
CA ALA A 233 1.94 10.44 -9.02
C ALA A 233 2.25 9.42 -7.94
N PHE A 234 3.51 9.06 -7.82
CA PHE A 234 4.12 8.38 -6.70
C PHE A 234 5.23 9.26 -6.14
N VAL A 235 5.18 9.50 -4.83
CA VAL A 235 6.05 10.45 -4.15
C VAL A 235 6.84 9.71 -3.07
N SER A 236 8.15 9.88 -3.02
CA SER A 236 8.96 9.31 -1.95
C SER A 236 10.04 10.28 -1.48
N LYS A 237 10.57 10.05 -0.26
CA LYS A 237 11.69 10.83 0.25
C LYS A 237 12.90 10.63 -0.64
N GLY A 238 13.55 11.71 -1.00
CA GLY A 238 14.83 11.75 -1.71
C GLY A 238 16.02 11.78 -0.77
N GLN A 239 17.16 12.29 -1.25
CA GLN A 239 18.35 12.55 -0.42
C GLN A 239 18.22 13.90 0.29
N GLY A 240 18.60 13.96 1.57
CA GLY A 240 18.56 15.19 2.35
C GLY A 240 17.19 15.86 2.36
N ASP A 241 17.14 17.07 1.81
CA ASP A 241 15.91 17.89 1.76
C ASP A 241 15.04 17.64 0.52
N ASP A 242 15.35 16.63 -0.29
CA ASP A 242 14.60 16.32 -1.52
C ASP A 242 13.41 15.40 -1.28
N ILE A 243 12.37 15.62 -2.06
CA ILE A 243 11.27 14.70 -2.31
C ILE A 243 11.24 14.40 -3.80
N ILE A 244 11.21 13.12 -4.17
CA ILE A 244 11.16 12.69 -5.57
C ILE A 244 9.74 12.31 -5.97
N VAL A 245 9.40 12.59 -7.22
CA VAL A 245 8.07 12.32 -7.79
C VAL A 245 8.22 11.64 -9.14
N SER A 246 7.72 10.40 -9.26
CA SER A 246 7.44 9.78 -10.55
C SER A 246 5.95 9.89 -10.85
N TYR A 247 5.58 10.05 -12.13
CA TYR A 247 4.18 10.21 -12.49
C TYR A 247 3.90 9.77 -13.92
N ASP A 248 2.60 9.52 -14.23
CA ASP A 248 2.11 9.25 -15.57
C ASP A 248 0.99 10.21 -15.97
N TYR A 249 0.79 10.37 -17.26
CA TYR A 249 -0.24 11.21 -17.85
C TYR A 249 -1.51 10.42 -18.12
N HIS A 250 -2.64 10.88 -17.61
CA HIS A 250 -3.96 10.31 -17.82
C HIS A 250 -4.80 11.20 -18.71
N ILE A 251 -5.28 10.67 -19.84
CA ILE A 251 -6.26 11.34 -20.71
C ILE A 251 -7.66 11.08 -20.16
N CYS A 252 -8.23 12.07 -19.48
CA CYS A 252 -9.58 11.96 -18.94
C CYS A 252 -10.62 12.39 -19.99
N TRP A 253 -11.04 11.44 -20.83
CA TRP A 253 -12.02 11.65 -21.90
C TRP A 253 -13.39 12.09 -21.41
N ASN A 254 -14.08 12.96 -22.17
CA ASN A 254 -15.43 13.44 -21.91
C ASN A 254 -16.47 12.64 -22.68
N GLY A 255 -17.54 12.22 -22.01
CA GLY A 255 -18.66 11.49 -22.64
C GLY A 255 -18.19 10.26 -23.44
N GLY A 256 -18.69 10.13 -24.67
CA GLY A 256 -18.32 9.05 -25.59
C GLY A 256 -17.10 9.34 -26.47
N ALA A 257 -16.24 10.31 -26.12
CA ALA A 257 -15.00 10.57 -26.84
C ALA A 257 -13.92 9.51 -26.54
N GLY A 258 -12.76 9.63 -27.18
CA GLY A 258 -11.63 8.70 -27.00
C GLY A 258 -11.57 7.61 -28.04
N VAL A 259 -10.57 6.75 -27.92
CA VAL A 259 -10.33 5.67 -28.90
C VAL A 259 -11.55 4.76 -29.02
N ASN A 260 -12.06 4.62 -30.24
CA ASN A 260 -13.26 3.84 -30.54
C ASN A 260 -14.51 4.23 -29.73
N GLY A 261 -14.64 5.52 -29.32
CA GLY A 261 -15.79 6.01 -28.58
C GLY A 261 -15.94 5.43 -27.16
N ARG A 262 -14.88 4.88 -26.57
CA ARG A 262 -14.91 4.21 -25.26
C ARG A 262 -15.23 5.13 -24.08
N GLY A 263 -15.12 6.44 -24.28
CA GLY A 263 -15.33 7.45 -23.24
C GLY A 263 -14.25 7.41 -22.16
N HIS A 264 -14.63 7.76 -20.94
CA HIS A 264 -13.70 7.72 -19.83
C HIS A 264 -13.20 6.29 -19.55
N THR A 265 -11.88 6.14 -19.61
CA THR A 265 -11.14 4.88 -19.40
C THR A 265 -9.99 5.13 -18.43
N THR A 266 -9.15 4.10 -18.20
CA THR A 266 -7.88 4.26 -17.47
C THR A 266 -6.70 4.55 -18.41
N GLU A 267 -6.95 5.21 -19.55
CA GLU A 267 -5.93 5.52 -20.54
C GLU A 267 -4.86 6.45 -19.97
N ARG A 268 -3.66 5.91 -19.81
CA ARG A 268 -2.49 6.63 -19.31
C ARG A 268 -1.30 6.35 -20.19
N HIS A 269 -0.43 7.33 -20.29
CA HIS A 269 0.74 7.29 -21.14
C HIS A 269 1.93 7.87 -20.43
N ASP A 270 3.09 7.46 -20.89
CA ASP A 270 4.39 8.02 -20.57
C ASP A 270 4.78 7.86 -19.10
N ALA A 271 6.03 7.98 -18.82
CA ALA A 271 6.58 8.05 -17.48
C ALA A 271 7.42 9.31 -17.35
N TYR A 272 7.29 9.98 -16.21
CA TYR A 272 7.94 11.27 -15.93
C TYR A 272 8.58 11.24 -14.55
N TYR A 273 9.54 12.17 -14.34
CA TYR A 273 10.24 12.31 -13.08
C TYR A 273 10.60 13.76 -12.79
N MET A 274 10.45 14.19 -11.54
CA MET A 274 10.90 15.48 -11.03
C MET A 274 11.24 15.42 -9.55
N VAL A 275 11.90 16.47 -9.05
CA VAL A 275 12.37 16.58 -7.68
C VAL A 275 11.87 17.88 -7.05
N PHE A 276 11.45 17.81 -5.81
CA PHE A 276 11.10 18.94 -4.96
C PHE A 276 12.17 19.13 -3.88
N ASP A 277 12.89 20.22 -3.92
CA ASP A 277 13.81 20.67 -2.87
C ASP A 277 13.00 21.41 -1.80
N THR A 278 12.78 20.77 -0.66
CA THR A 278 11.93 21.31 0.41
C THR A 278 12.59 22.46 1.16
N LYS A 279 13.93 22.53 1.19
CA LYS A 279 14.69 23.61 1.83
C LYS A 279 14.55 24.92 1.10
N ASN A 280 14.71 24.88 -0.23
CA ASN A 280 14.63 26.07 -1.08
C ASN A 280 13.23 26.29 -1.65
N ASN A 281 12.28 25.38 -1.40
CA ASN A 281 10.92 25.38 -1.94
C ASN A 281 10.92 25.50 -3.47
N THR A 282 11.77 24.71 -4.14
CA THR A 282 11.95 24.74 -5.59
C THR A 282 11.78 23.38 -6.22
N TRP A 283 11.27 23.36 -7.45
CA TRP A 283 11.12 22.15 -8.25
C TRP A 283 12.17 22.10 -9.35
N ARG A 284 12.70 20.92 -9.68
CA ARG A 284 13.67 20.72 -10.75
C ARG A 284 13.46 19.38 -11.46
N ASN A 285 13.96 19.30 -12.70
CA ASN A 285 14.03 18.03 -13.42
C ASN A 285 15.31 17.25 -13.08
N ILE A 286 15.53 16.11 -13.75
CA ILE A 286 16.71 15.25 -13.54
C ILE A 286 18.04 15.94 -13.91
N HIS A 287 18.01 16.96 -14.78
CA HIS A 287 19.16 17.77 -15.18
C HIS A 287 19.39 19.00 -14.29
N ASN A 288 18.70 19.08 -13.14
CA ASN A 288 18.70 20.22 -12.22
C ASN A 288 18.17 21.54 -12.81
N GLU A 289 17.46 21.48 -13.92
CA GLU A 289 16.77 22.67 -14.45
C GLU A 289 15.53 22.98 -13.61
N LYS A 290 15.35 24.23 -13.23
CA LYS A 290 14.19 24.71 -12.47
C LYS A 290 12.89 24.49 -13.23
N LEU A 291 11.89 23.99 -12.54
CA LEU A 291 10.53 23.82 -13.03
C LEU A 291 9.59 24.83 -12.36
N ASN A 292 8.73 25.45 -13.16
CA ASN A 292 7.62 26.24 -12.65
C ASN A 292 6.43 25.32 -12.40
N VAL A 293 5.94 25.27 -11.17
CA VAL A 293 4.76 24.49 -10.80
C VAL A 293 3.50 25.34 -10.76
N PRO A 294 2.33 24.79 -11.05
CA PRO A 294 2.05 23.42 -11.42
C PRO A 294 2.48 23.06 -12.85
N VAL A 295 3.18 21.95 -12.99
CA VAL A 295 3.64 21.43 -14.28
C VAL A 295 2.44 21.07 -15.15
N THR A 296 2.45 21.53 -16.40
CA THR A 296 1.48 21.18 -17.45
C THR A 296 2.00 20.02 -18.30
N ARG A 297 1.16 19.45 -19.16
CA ARG A 297 1.56 18.37 -20.06
C ARG A 297 2.72 18.78 -20.97
N GLU A 298 2.64 19.99 -21.52
CA GLU A 298 3.66 20.50 -22.43
C GLU A 298 5.04 20.57 -21.74
N VAL A 299 5.08 21.07 -20.49
CA VAL A 299 6.32 21.13 -19.69
C VAL A 299 6.78 19.72 -19.28
N ALA A 300 5.85 18.83 -18.93
CA ALA A 300 6.19 17.43 -18.59
C ALA A 300 6.84 16.71 -19.77
N ASP A 301 6.24 16.84 -20.96
CA ASP A 301 6.75 16.23 -22.19
C ASP A 301 8.14 16.75 -22.60
N GLU A 302 8.42 18.02 -22.36
CA GLU A 302 9.67 18.66 -22.71
C GLU A 302 10.79 18.40 -21.69
N LYS A 303 10.45 18.46 -20.37
CA LYS A 303 11.50 18.58 -19.33
C LYS A 303 11.63 17.41 -18.37
N THR A 304 10.61 16.57 -18.27
CA THR A 304 10.57 15.55 -17.19
C THR A 304 10.33 14.12 -17.70
N LEU A 305 10.36 13.92 -19.01
CA LEU A 305 10.08 12.64 -19.66
C LEU A 305 11.18 11.60 -19.31
N VAL A 306 10.72 10.43 -18.86
CA VAL A 306 11.54 9.23 -18.64
C VAL A 306 11.37 8.26 -19.81
N ALA A 307 10.11 7.98 -20.16
CA ALA A 307 9.79 7.04 -21.25
C ALA A 307 8.49 7.44 -21.96
N ARG A 308 8.48 7.32 -23.29
CA ARG A 308 7.33 7.61 -24.14
C ARG A 308 6.57 6.34 -24.49
N THR A 309 5.29 6.31 -24.19
CA THR A 309 4.36 5.27 -24.67
C THR A 309 3.18 5.86 -25.46
N GLY A 310 2.97 7.17 -25.36
CA GLY A 310 1.95 7.88 -26.16
C GLY A 310 2.12 7.65 -27.64
N GLY A 311 1.04 7.23 -28.34
CA GLY A 311 1.06 6.91 -29.76
C GLY A 311 1.60 5.51 -30.13
N SER A 312 2.12 4.73 -29.19
CA SER A 312 2.68 3.40 -29.43
C SER A 312 1.66 2.25 -29.35
N GLY A 313 0.43 2.53 -28.93
CA GLY A 313 -0.58 1.50 -28.62
C GLY A 313 -0.39 0.86 -27.26
N TYR A 314 0.51 1.40 -26.42
CA TYR A 314 0.73 0.95 -25.05
C TYR A 314 0.24 1.98 -24.03
N TRP A 315 -0.31 1.49 -22.95
CA TRP A 315 -0.73 2.29 -21.79
C TRP A 315 0.18 2.03 -20.62
N THR A 316 0.38 3.07 -19.81
CA THR A 316 1.12 3.00 -18.55
C THR A 316 0.19 2.89 -17.36
N PHE A 317 0.78 2.56 -16.22
CA PHE A 317 0.20 2.71 -14.90
C PHE A 317 1.36 2.96 -13.94
N ASN A 318 1.45 4.17 -13.40
CA ASN A 318 2.58 4.54 -12.56
C ASN A 318 2.76 3.54 -11.40
N GLY A 319 4.00 3.18 -11.14
CA GLY A 319 4.42 2.31 -10.04
C GLY A 319 5.07 3.11 -8.92
N SER A 320 6.31 2.77 -8.59
CA SER A 320 7.08 3.36 -7.52
C SER A 320 8.40 3.96 -8.02
N ALA A 321 9.03 4.80 -7.19
CA ALA A 321 10.34 5.38 -7.47
C ALA A 321 11.16 5.45 -6.18
N HIS A 322 12.43 5.06 -6.26
CA HIS A 322 13.41 5.10 -5.18
C HIS A 322 14.75 5.59 -5.70
N LEU A 323 15.64 6.00 -4.79
CA LEU A 323 17.01 6.42 -5.13
C LEU A 323 18.01 5.34 -4.75
N ASP A 324 19.09 5.22 -5.53
CA ASP A 324 20.27 4.47 -5.14
C ASP A 324 21.18 5.30 -4.22
N GLU A 325 22.28 4.72 -3.80
CA GLU A 325 23.29 5.35 -2.92
C GLU A 325 23.95 6.61 -3.53
N LYS A 326 23.91 6.73 -4.87
CA LYS A 326 24.40 7.92 -5.60
C LYS A 326 23.34 9.01 -5.74
N GLY A 327 22.12 8.74 -5.31
CA GLY A 327 20.97 9.62 -5.50
C GLY A 327 20.35 9.54 -6.90
N TYR A 328 20.67 8.50 -7.67
CA TYR A 328 20.08 8.31 -8.98
C TYR A 328 18.73 7.60 -8.86
N PRO A 329 17.71 8.11 -9.55
CA PRO A 329 16.37 7.52 -9.47
C PRO A 329 16.24 6.22 -10.27
N HIS A 330 15.57 5.26 -9.65
CA HIS A 330 15.07 4.03 -10.21
C HIS A 330 13.55 4.08 -10.17
N ILE A 331 12.89 3.71 -11.26
CA ILE A 331 11.43 3.83 -11.42
C ILE A 331 10.85 2.50 -11.89
N ALA A 332 9.79 2.06 -11.22
CA ALA A 332 8.90 1.02 -11.70
C ALA A 332 7.68 1.67 -12.38
N THR A 333 7.39 1.27 -13.59
CA THR A 333 6.17 1.66 -14.32
C THR A 333 5.54 0.43 -14.94
N ASN A 334 4.21 0.31 -14.86
CA ASN A 334 3.52 -0.84 -15.44
C ASN A 334 3.09 -0.51 -16.86
N ILE A 335 3.54 -1.28 -17.84
CA ILE A 335 3.30 -1.04 -19.27
C ILE A 335 2.57 -2.24 -19.88
N GLY A 336 1.55 -1.98 -20.68
CA GLY A 336 0.79 -3.03 -21.35
C GLY A 336 0.08 -2.53 -22.60
N LYS A 337 -0.13 -3.45 -23.55
CA LYS A 337 -0.80 -3.16 -24.82
C LYS A 337 -2.28 -2.81 -24.59
N ASP A 338 -2.80 -1.85 -25.32
CA ASP A 338 -4.23 -1.56 -25.39
C ASP A 338 -4.95 -2.66 -26.17
N LEU A 339 -5.78 -3.43 -25.47
CA LEU A 339 -6.59 -4.53 -26.02
C LEU A 339 -8.06 -4.13 -26.24
N GLY A 340 -8.35 -2.83 -26.34
CA GLY A 340 -9.70 -2.31 -26.58
C GLY A 340 -10.60 -2.28 -25.33
N LYS A 341 -10.12 -2.63 -24.15
CA LYS A 341 -10.87 -2.63 -22.89
C LYS A 341 -10.85 -1.25 -22.22
N LYS A 342 -11.79 -0.97 -21.31
CA LYS A 342 -11.79 0.26 -20.48
C LYS A 342 -10.52 0.41 -19.63
N THR A 343 -9.87 -0.69 -19.32
CA THR A 343 -8.60 -0.74 -18.59
C THR A 343 -7.38 -0.82 -19.52
N GLY A 344 -7.57 -0.78 -20.83
CA GLY A 344 -6.56 -1.08 -21.85
C GLY A 344 -6.36 -2.59 -21.98
N GLY A 345 -5.43 -3.11 -21.27
CA GLY A 345 -5.09 -4.54 -21.14
C GLY A 345 -4.29 -4.76 -19.86
N PRO A 346 -3.89 -6.01 -19.58
CA PRO A 346 -2.94 -6.31 -18.52
C PRO A 346 -1.64 -5.53 -18.71
N LYS A 347 -1.03 -5.13 -17.61
CA LYS A 347 0.23 -4.37 -17.62
C LYS A 347 1.27 -5.06 -16.75
N GLN A 348 2.48 -5.14 -17.28
CA GLN A 348 3.62 -5.70 -16.56
C GLN A 348 4.51 -4.60 -16.03
N THR A 349 5.09 -4.85 -14.87
CA THR A 349 6.08 -3.96 -14.27
C THR A 349 7.32 -3.91 -15.15
N SER A 350 7.64 -2.72 -15.63
CA SER A 350 8.86 -2.38 -16.35
C SER A 350 9.73 -1.48 -15.50
N TYR A 351 11.02 -1.62 -15.61
CA TYR A 351 11.99 -0.93 -14.79
C TYR A 351 12.84 0.03 -15.60
N PHE A 352 13.04 1.23 -15.06
CA PHE A 352 13.90 2.29 -15.61
C PHE A 352 14.85 2.79 -14.52
N ARG A 353 16.05 3.21 -14.91
CA ARG A 353 16.98 3.89 -14.02
C ARG A 353 17.72 5.01 -14.73
N TRP A 354 18.12 6.01 -13.97
CA TRP A 354 19.02 7.06 -14.42
C TRP A 354 20.48 6.62 -14.24
N THR A 355 21.31 6.80 -15.25
CA THR A 355 22.72 6.42 -15.22
C THR A 355 23.67 7.54 -14.74
N GLY A 356 23.13 8.75 -14.57
CA GLY A 356 23.86 10.00 -14.39
C GLY A 356 23.87 10.86 -15.65
N THR A 357 23.57 10.25 -16.81
CA THR A 357 23.55 10.94 -18.11
C THR A 357 22.27 10.69 -18.90
N GLU A 358 21.68 9.50 -18.80
CA GLU A 358 20.50 9.11 -19.55
C GLU A 358 19.61 8.12 -18.79
N TRP A 359 18.34 8.05 -19.17
CA TRP A 359 17.41 7.03 -18.73
C TRP A 359 17.61 5.74 -19.55
N VAL A 360 17.78 4.61 -18.87
CA VAL A 360 17.87 3.29 -19.49
C VAL A 360 16.82 2.34 -18.91
N GLY A 361 16.48 1.27 -19.63
CA GLY A 361 15.54 0.23 -19.19
C GLY A 361 14.29 0.13 -20.04
N GLY A 362 13.14 -0.14 -19.40
CA GLY A 362 11.85 -0.37 -20.07
C GLY A 362 11.53 -1.84 -20.31
N LYS A 363 12.44 -2.75 -19.96
CA LYS A 363 12.19 -4.19 -20.06
C LYS A 363 11.24 -4.65 -18.95
N PRO A 364 10.32 -5.60 -19.24
CA PRO A 364 9.49 -6.21 -18.21
C PRO A 364 10.31 -6.96 -17.18
N VAL A 365 9.99 -6.78 -15.90
CA VAL A 365 10.66 -7.47 -14.79
C VAL A 365 10.28 -8.96 -14.77
N ASN A 366 9.00 -9.29 -14.96
CA ASN A 366 8.56 -10.68 -15.08
C ASN A 366 8.43 -11.10 -16.53
N THR A 367 9.52 -11.60 -17.09
CA THR A 367 9.59 -12.06 -18.48
C THR A 367 8.93 -13.43 -18.71
N GLN A 368 8.60 -14.18 -17.65
CA GLN A 368 7.98 -15.51 -17.74
C GLN A 368 6.45 -15.43 -17.83
N ALA A 369 5.84 -14.33 -17.39
CA ALA A 369 4.41 -14.13 -17.56
C ALA A 369 4.07 -13.86 -19.02
N ARG A 370 2.96 -14.44 -19.52
CA ARG A 370 2.43 -14.07 -20.82
C ARG A 370 1.97 -12.62 -20.76
N LEU A 371 2.59 -11.75 -21.58
CA LEU A 371 2.42 -10.30 -21.58
C LEU A 371 0.97 -9.84 -21.76
N ASP A 372 0.16 -10.63 -22.43
CA ASP A 372 -1.24 -10.34 -22.80
C ASP A 372 -2.27 -10.74 -21.74
N ASN A 373 -1.91 -11.54 -20.74
CA ASN A 373 -2.85 -12.13 -19.79
C ASN A 373 -2.59 -11.83 -18.32
N THR A 374 -1.48 -11.19 -17.95
CA THR A 374 -1.04 -11.07 -16.57
C THR A 374 -0.70 -9.64 -16.19
N ASP A 375 -1.47 -9.09 -15.24
CA ASP A 375 -1.05 -7.89 -14.52
C ASP A 375 0.02 -8.26 -13.50
N THR A 376 1.10 -7.49 -13.45
CA THR A 376 2.06 -7.53 -12.34
C THR A 376 2.00 -6.23 -11.54
N ARG A 377 2.16 -6.33 -10.24
CA ARG A 377 2.18 -5.19 -9.31
C ARG A 377 3.15 -5.50 -8.19
N GLY A 378 3.80 -4.47 -7.69
CA GLY A 378 4.68 -4.57 -6.53
C GLY A 378 5.60 -3.38 -6.43
N ASP A 379 6.70 -3.58 -5.71
CA ASP A 379 7.71 -2.58 -5.44
C ASP A 379 9.09 -3.23 -5.40
N PHE A 380 10.16 -2.46 -5.24
CA PHE A 380 11.53 -2.96 -5.36
C PHE A 380 12.49 -2.38 -4.34
N ILE A 381 13.52 -3.14 -4.05
CA ILE A 381 14.64 -2.81 -3.17
C ILE A 381 15.87 -2.59 -4.04
N ILE A 382 16.55 -1.47 -3.88
CA ILE A 382 17.84 -1.19 -4.51
C ILE A 382 18.93 -1.63 -3.52
N LYS A 383 19.81 -2.51 -3.95
CA LYS A 383 20.97 -2.97 -3.18
C LYS A 383 22.26 -2.28 -3.62
N SER A 384 22.34 -1.94 -4.90
CA SER A 384 23.40 -1.14 -5.51
C SER A 384 22.87 -0.51 -6.80
N PRO A 385 23.58 0.40 -7.48
CA PRO A 385 23.16 0.98 -8.75
C PRO A 385 22.82 -0.02 -9.86
N THR A 386 23.32 -1.24 -9.76
CA THR A 386 23.07 -2.31 -10.74
C THR A 386 22.35 -3.52 -10.17
N GLU A 387 22.18 -3.61 -8.84
CA GLU A 387 21.51 -4.72 -8.19
C GLU A 387 20.18 -4.29 -7.59
N VAL A 388 19.07 -4.83 -8.14
CA VAL A 388 17.71 -4.55 -7.65
C VAL A 388 16.94 -5.85 -7.46
N SER A 389 16.01 -5.84 -6.48
CA SER A 389 15.14 -6.97 -6.17
C SER A 389 13.70 -6.50 -6.11
N PHE A 390 12.86 -6.96 -7.03
CA PHE A 390 11.42 -6.71 -7.03
C PHE A 390 10.67 -7.76 -6.22
N ILE A 391 9.64 -7.33 -5.48
CA ILE A 391 8.61 -8.21 -4.93
C ILE A 391 7.36 -7.97 -5.77
N LEU A 392 6.98 -8.94 -6.59
CA LEU A 392 5.85 -8.83 -7.50
C LEU A 392 4.77 -9.87 -7.21
N GLY A 393 3.51 -9.41 -7.26
CA GLY A 393 2.34 -10.26 -7.36
C GLY A 393 1.92 -10.42 -8.84
N TYR A 394 1.66 -11.66 -9.26
CA TYR A 394 1.27 -12.03 -10.62
C TYR A 394 0.42 -13.31 -10.62
N GLN A 395 -0.02 -13.74 -11.79
CA GLN A 395 -0.71 -15.03 -11.96
C GLN A 395 0.13 -16.00 -12.79
N GLU A 396 0.16 -17.25 -12.34
CA GLU A 396 0.83 -18.36 -12.99
C GLU A 396 -0.05 -19.62 -12.86
N ASN A 397 -0.40 -20.28 -13.99
CA ASN A 397 -1.22 -21.51 -13.99
C ASN A 397 -2.54 -21.41 -13.18
N ASN A 398 -3.25 -20.26 -13.28
CA ASN A 398 -4.47 -19.96 -12.52
C ASN A 398 -4.27 -19.85 -11.00
N GLU A 399 -3.04 -19.65 -10.56
CA GLU A 399 -2.68 -19.36 -9.17
C GLU A 399 -2.16 -17.93 -9.03
N GLY A 400 -2.45 -17.28 -7.92
CA GLY A 400 -1.83 -16.02 -7.55
C GLY A 400 -0.50 -16.30 -6.86
N VAL A 401 0.57 -15.70 -7.35
CA VAL A 401 1.94 -15.91 -6.86
C VAL A 401 2.54 -14.58 -6.44
N ILE A 402 3.32 -14.58 -5.38
CA ILE A 402 4.20 -13.47 -4.97
C ILE A 402 5.62 -14.01 -4.94
N SER A 403 6.53 -13.39 -5.68
CA SER A 403 7.92 -13.83 -5.76
C SER A 403 8.87 -12.64 -5.86
N TYR A 404 10.12 -12.89 -5.51
CA TYR A 404 11.23 -12.03 -5.88
C TYR A 404 11.58 -12.18 -7.37
N PHE A 405 12.01 -11.07 -7.95
CA PHE A 405 12.67 -10.99 -9.26
C PHE A 405 13.92 -10.14 -9.10
N ASN A 406 15.09 -10.70 -9.42
CA ASN A 406 16.37 -10.09 -9.13
C ASN A 406 17.11 -9.75 -10.42
N SER A 407 17.73 -8.59 -10.45
CA SER A 407 18.70 -8.18 -11.45
C SER A 407 20.01 -7.82 -10.77
N VAL A 408 21.13 -8.17 -11.40
CA VAL A 408 22.50 -7.80 -11.00
C VAL A 408 23.24 -7.03 -12.10
N ASP A 409 22.54 -6.72 -13.20
CA ASP A 409 23.06 -6.09 -14.41
C ASP A 409 22.38 -4.75 -14.74
N GLY A 410 21.79 -4.09 -13.71
CA GLY A 410 21.15 -2.79 -13.86
C GLY A 410 19.78 -2.85 -14.56
N GLY A 411 19.10 -4.01 -14.51
CA GLY A 411 17.78 -4.20 -15.09
C GLY A 411 17.80 -4.65 -16.55
N GLU A 412 18.95 -5.04 -17.09
CA GLU A 412 19.05 -5.62 -18.42
C GLU A 412 18.41 -7.01 -18.49
N SER A 413 18.52 -7.78 -17.39
CA SER A 413 17.81 -9.04 -17.21
C SER A 413 17.30 -9.21 -15.78
N PHE A 414 16.26 -10.04 -15.64
CA PHE A 414 15.70 -10.41 -14.34
C PHE A 414 15.54 -11.92 -14.24
N THR A 415 15.90 -12.47 -13.09
CA THR A 415 15.69 -13.88 -12.75
C THR A 415 14.65 -14.01 -11.64
N LYS A 416 13.73 -14.97 -11.78
CA LYS A 416 12.77 -15.31 -10.71
C LYS A 416 13.56 -15.84 -9.51
N GLY A 417 13.37 -15.19 -8.37
CA GLY A 417 13.94 -15.58 -7.09
C GLY A 417 12.97 -16.40 -6.25
N LYS A 418 13.11 -16.28 -4.93
CA LYS A 418 12.29 -17.00 -3.95
C LYS A 418 10.81 -16.68 -4.12
N GLU A 419 9.97 -17.71 -4.13
CA GLU A 419 8.53 -17.59 -4.01
C GLU A 419 8.15 -17.38 -2.54
N LEU A 420 7.36 -16.35 -2.27
CA LEU A 420 6.98 -15.93 -0.93
C LEU A 420 5.58 -16.42 -0.54
N LEU A 421 4.67 -16.45 -1.51
CA LEU A 421 3.28 -16.84 -1.26
C LEU A 421 2.61 -17.32 -2.55
N ARG A 422 1.82 -18.39 -2.47
CA ARG A 422 1.01 -18.95 -3.57
C ARG A 422 -0.39 -19.28 -3.09
N ARG A 423 -1.40 -18.97 -3.90
CA ARG A 423 -2.80 -19.30 -3.63
C ARG A 423 -3.55 -19.72 -4.90
N PRO A 424 -4.31 -20.82 -4.87
CA PRO A 424 -5.11 -21.25 -6.00
C PRO A 424 -6.24 -20.25 -6.28
N LYS A 425 -6.47 -19.96 -7.56
CA LYS A 425 -7.58 -19.12 -8.06
C LYS A 425 -7.66 -17.72 -7.42
N ALA A 426 -6.56 -17.19 -6.92
CA ALA A 426 -6.48 -15.87 -6.29
C ALA A 426 -5.74 -14.87 -7.19
N GLY A 427 -6.03 -13.59 -6.98
CA GLY A 427 -5.21 -12.47 -7.41
C GLY A 427 -4.66 -11.74 -6.18
N TRP A 428 -3.76 -10.81 -6.40
CA TRP A 428 -3.12 -10.05 -5.33
C TRP A 428 -3.36 -8.54 -5.45
N GLY A 429 -3.53 -7.88 -4.31
CA GLY A 429 -3.30 -6.44 -4.13
C GLY A 429 -2.06 -6.27 -3.27
N LEU A 430 -1.18 -5.36 -3.63
CA LEU A 430 0.08 -5.10 -2.95
C LEU A 430 0.19 -3.61 -2.61
N THR A 431 0.94 -3.30 -1.54
CA THR A 431 1.37 -1.93 -1.21
C THR A 431 2.70 -1.60 -1.89
N ALA A 432 3.20 -0.40 -1.70
CA ALA A 432 4.62 -0.12 -1.75
C ALA A 432 5.33 -0.85 -0.59
N LEU A 433 6.65 -0.90 -0.61
CA LEU A 433 7.44 -1.40 0.52
C LEU A 433 7.04 -0.67 1.80
N ILE A 434 7.02 -1.40 2.90
CA ILE A 434 6.92 -0.82 4.23
C ILE A 434 8.11 0.13 4.42
N LYS A 435 7.84 1.33 4.93
CA LYS A 435 8.90 2.30 5.19
C LYS A 435 9.85 1.75 6.27
N ASP A 436 11.14 1.81 6.02
CA ASP A 436 12.20 1.28 6.89
C ASP A 436 12.03 -0.24 7.20
N ALA A 437 11.55 -0.99 6.24
CA ALA A 437 11.06 -2.35 6.35
C ALA A 437 12.03 -3.33 7.02
N HIS A 438 11.55 -4.05 8.03
CA HIS A 438 12.25 -5.21 8.58
C HIS A 438 12.32 -6.35 7.54
N PRO A 439 13.40 -7.18 7.48
CA PRO A 439 13.49 -8.30 6.55
C PRO A 439 12.30 -9.27 6.57
N ASP A 440 11.71 -9.51 7.74
CA ASP A 440 10.52 -10.37 7.88
C ASP A 440 9.21 -9.65 7.52
N ALA A 441 9.23 -8.34 7.24
CA ALA A 441 8.04 -7.50 7.04
C ALA A 441 8.27 -6.46 5.93
N ARG A 442 8.41 -6.93 4.68
CA ARG A 442 8.71 -6.06 3.53
C ARG A 442 7.49 -5.34 2.97
N MET A 443 6.34 -6.03 2.94
CA MET A 443 5.17 -5.58 2.18
C MET A 443 3.87 -6.13 2.77
N ILE A 444 2.79 -5.36 2.66
CA ILE A 444 1.44 -5.85 2.93
C ILE A 444 0.82 -6.32 1.62
N VAL A 445 0.22 -7.49 1.64
CA VAL A 445 -0.47 -8.04 0.48
C VAL A 445 -1.88 -8.50 0.84
N ALA A 446 -2.81 -8.38 -0.10
CA ALA A 446 -4.20 -8.79 0.07
C ALA A 446 -4.58 -9.85 -0.97
N GLU A 447 -5.05 -11.00 -0.51
CA GLU A 447 -5.61 -12.06 -1.35
C GLU A 447 -6.97 -11.62 -1.92
N LYS A 448 -7.16 -11.76 -3.22
CA LYS A 448 -8.41 -11.49 -3.94
C LYS A 448 -9.07 -12.79 -4.38
N PRO A 449 -9.76 -13.52 -3.47
CA PRO A 449 -10.48 -14.73 -3.84
C PRO A 449 -11.68 -14.39 -4.72
N ARG A 450 -12.13 -15.33 -5.53
CA ARG A 450 -13.32 -15.15 -6.36
C ARG A 450 -14.60 -15.22 -5.51
N GLY A 451 -15.64 -14.47 -5.90
CA GLY A 451 -16.98 -14.58 -5.33
C GLY A 451 -17.20 -13.87 -3.99
N THR A 452 -16.23 -13.12 -3.49
CA THR A 452 -16.38 -12.32 -2.26
C THR A 452 -15.63 -10.99 -2.36
N ASN A 453 -16.12 -9.99 -1.63
CA ASN A 453 -15.42 -8.71 -1.46
C ASN A 453 -14.49 -8.69 -0.23
N TRP A 454 -14.56 -9.71 0.62
CA TRP A 454 -13.65 -9.85 1.76
C TRP A 454 -12.28 -10.36 1.32
N ARG A 455 -11.24 -9.87 1.98
CA ARG A 455 -9.84 -10.20 1.66
C ARG A 455 -9.10 -10.63 2.92
N LYS A 456 -8.23 -11.63 2.78
CA LYS A 456 -7.19 -11.90 3.76
C LYS A 456 -6.01 -10.98 3.51
N VAL A 457 -5.41 -10.46 4.57
CA VAL A 457 -4.26 -9.55 4.53
C VAL A 457 -3.06 -10.21 5.20
N TYR A 458 -1.94 -10.15 4.53
CA TYR A 458 -0.67 -10.78 4.92
C TYR A 458 0.39 -9.70 5.10
N LEU A 459 1.26 -9.89 6.07
CA LEU A 459 2.52 -9.16 6.19
C LEU A 459 3.63 -10.10 5.72
N VAL A 460 4.24 -9.78 4.58
CA VAL A 460 5.18 -10.66 3.88
C VAL A 460 6.58 -10.10 3.93
N GLY A 461 7.53 -10.93 4.32
CA GLY A 461 8.95 -10.62 4.30
C GLY A 461 9.76 -11.63 3.50
N ASP A 462 11.08 -11.59 3.67
CA ASP A 462 12.05 -12.40 2.93
C ASP A 462 11.84 -13.91 3.13
N ASN A 463 11.17 -14.31 4.22
CA ASN A 463 10.86 -15.69 4.57
C ASN A 463 9.40 -16.09 4.32
N GLY A 464 8.62 -15.24 3.68
CA GLY A 464 7.19 -15.43 3.46
C GLY A 464 6.33 -14.68 4.48
N PRO A 465 5.06 -15.06 4.67
CA PRO A 465 4.14 -14.35 5.54
C PRO A 465 4.42 -14.61 7.03
N ILE A 466 4.28 -13.55 7.84
CA ILE A 466 4.29 -13.65 9.30
C ILE A 466 2.99 -14.31 9.77
N GLN A 467 3.12 -15.35 10.59
CA GLN A 467 1.99 -16.09 11.12
C GLN A 467 1.32 -15.39 12.31
N ARG A 468 0.04 -15.67 12.48
CA ARG A 468 -0.78 -15.28 13.62
C ARG A 468 -1.58 -16.49 14.12
N THR A 469 -2.09 -16.49 15.37
CA THR A 469 -3.04 -17.52 15.78
C THR A 469 -4.29 -17.42 14.90
N LYS A 470 -4.84 -18.55 14.49
CA LYS A 470 -6.00 -18.56 13.58
C LYS A 470 -7.22 -17.89 14.20
N THR A 471 -7.43 -18.09 15.50
CA THR A 471 -8.52 -17.45 16.23
C THR A 471 -8.44 -15.93 16.16
N ASP A 472 -7.24 -15.35 16.34
CA ASP A 472 -7.06 -13.90 16.32
C ASP A 472 -7.02 -13.31 14.91
N ALA A 473 -6.73 -14.12 13.90
CA ALA A 473 -6.72 -13.71 12.48
C ALA A 473 -8.12 -13.72 11.85
N LEU A 474 -9.07 -14.48 12.41
CA LEU A 474 -10.46 -14.56 11.95
C LEU A 474 -11.31 -13.50 12.67
N LEU A 475 -11.71 -12.47 11.95
CA LEU A 475 -12.34 -11.28 12.49
C LEU A 475 -13.84 -11.22 12.15
N LEU A 476 -14.62 -10.57 13.01
CA LEU A 476 -16.01 -10.32 12.76
C LEU A 476 -16.21 -9.44 11.51
N LYS A 477 -17.15 -9.82 10.67
CA LYS A 477 -17.54 -9.11 9.47
C LYS A 477 -18.98 -8.60 9.63
N PRO A 478 -19.27 -7.33 9.26
CA PRO A 478 -20.62 -6.83 9.29
C PRO A 478 -21.56 -7.66 8.40
N THR A 479 -22.77 -7.88 8.84
CA THR A 479 -23.82 -8.58 8.09
C THR A 479 -24.54 -7.70 7.07
N ASP A 480 -24.14 -6.44 6.91
CA ASP A 480 -24.74 -5.50 5.96
C ASP A 480 -24.62 -6.03 4.53
N LYS A 481 -25.74 -6.08 3.82
CA LYS A 481 -25.86 -6.55 2.42
C LYS A 481 -24.91 -5.84 1.45
N LYS A 482 -24.47 -4.62 1.76
CA LYS A 482 -23.47 -3.87 0.99
C LYS A 482 -22.11 -4.59 0.95
N HIS A 483 -21.80 -5.34 1.99
CA HIS A 483 -20.50 -5.97 2.21
C HIS A 483 -20.49 -7.48 2.00
N LEU A 484 -21.67 -8.09 1.76
CA LEU A 484 -21.85 -9.54 1.64
C LEU A 484 -21.55 -10.13 0.25
N LYS A 485 -21.07 -9.34 -0.72
CA LYS A 485 -20.71 -9.85 -2.06
C LYS A 485 -19.23 -9.76 -2.31
#